data_cf9f056af3ed0902eeb485af8996a124
#
_entry.id   cf9f056af3ed0902eeb485af8996a124
#
_cell.length_a   1.000
_cell.length_b   1.000
_cell.length_c   1.000
_cell.angle_alpha   90.00
_cell.angle_beta   90.00
_cell.angle_gamma   90.00
#
_symmetry.space_group_name_H-M   'P 1'
#
loop_
_entity.id
_entity.type
_entity.pdbx_description
1 polymer ?
#
loop_
_entity_poly.entity_id
_entity_poly.type
_entity_poly.pdbx_seq_one_letter_code
_entity_poly.pdbx_strand_id
1 'polypeptide(L)'
;MKVFVAMSGGIDSSTCLYLLKKQGFDVCGLTLQLDDDYNNPIRKSKSLCERFGIEHIVLDYRKDFKREVVDEFNKQIQSGITPVPCVVCNRKIKLGKLVDFCRQNNAKLATGHYANIVEEKSANKCEYCIYRAKDRLKDQTHFLCDIKKEFLQDLIFPLGNILKSEVFRIAEQNNLVKISEYKESQEVCFFNEKTYTEYIKSLDISENSGNIIHVRTNQKLGIHNGLLKYTIGQRQGLGIAWTEPLYVVKRDFENNVLYVGEENCLYNDELEIKDINILANELYDKNEFNCQVCLRDKTPIIDAIVYRNCDKNTAKVKLKTKARAVTPGQFCAFYNGNKLLGGGEII
;
A
#
# COMPACT_ATOMS: atom_id res chain seq x y z
N MET A 1 18.67 -2.03 23.72
CA MET A 1 17.52 -2.65 23.07
C MET A 1 17.94 -3.03 21.66
N LYS A 2 17.81 -4.31 21.30
CA LYS A 2 18.11 -4.81 19.95
C LYS A 2 17.03 -4.40 18.95
N VAL A 3 17.45 -3.93 17.77
CA VAL A 3 16.55 -3.49 16.70
C VAL A 3 17.01 -4.11 15.39
N PHE A 4 16.14 -4.88 14.75
CA PHE A 4 16.35 -5.32 13.38
C PHE A 4 15.86 -4.23 12.43
N VAL A 5 16.68 -3.84 11.47
CA VAL A 5 16.35 -2.83 10.47
C VAL A 5 16.10 -3.52 9.15
N ALA A 6 14.86 -3.45 8.64
CA ALA A 6 14.51 -4.01 7.33
C ALA A 6 15.23 -3.25 6.22
N MET A 7 16.13 -3.94 5.54
CA MET A 7 17.03 -3.38 4.53
C MET A 7 16.57 -3.80 3.12
N SER A 8 16.38 -2.83 2.24
CA SER A 8 16.11 -3.05 0.82
C SER A 8 17.26 -2.63 -0.09
N GLY A 9 18.38 -2.17 0.50
CA GLY A 9 19.49 -1.57 -0.23
C GLY A 9 19.21 -0.17 -0.82
N GLY A 10 18.02 0.37 -0.52
CA GLY A 10 17.61 1.72 -0.93
C GLY A 10 17.97 2.78 0.12
N ILE A 11 17.84 4.06 -0.29
CA ILE A 11 18.23 5.24 0.52
C ILE A 11 17.49 5.29 1.86
N ASP A 12 16.20 4.98 1.90
CA ASP A 12 15.36 5.10 3.10
C ASP A 12 15.78 4.08 4.17
N SER A 13 15.89 2.80 3.80
CA SER A 13 16.33 1.76 4.73
C SER A 13 17.77 1.96 5.22
N SER A 14 18.66 2.43 4.35
CA SER A 14 20.05 2.76 4.69
C SER A 14 20.13 3.92 5.68
N THR A 15 19.29 4.95 5.49
CA THR A 15 19.21 6.08 6.41
C THR A 15 18.62 5.66 7.77
N CYS A 16 17.60 4.78 7.79
CA CYS A 16 17.07 4.20 9.02
C CYS A 16 18.16 3.51 9.86
N LEU A 17 18.93 2.64 9.22
CA LEU A 17 20.03 1.92 9.87
C LEU A 17 21.04 2.90 10.49
N TYR A 18 21.46 3.89 9.73
CA TYR A 18 22.41 4.92 10.18
C TYR A 18 21.88 5.72 11.37
N LEU A 19 20.63 6.19 11.29
CA LEU A 19 20.01 7.00 12.34
C LEU A 19 19.89 6.23 13.66
N LEU A 20 19.44 4.97 13.62
CA LEU A 20 19.30 4.13 14.81
C LEU A 20 20.66 3.81 15.42
N LYS A 21 21.67 3.49 14.59
CA LYS A 21 23.05 3.29 15.09
C LYS A 21 23.59 4.56 15.75
N LYS A 22 23.39 5.72 15.15
CA LYS A 22 23.81 7.01 15.70
C LYS A 22 23.12 7.33 17.03
N GLN A 23 21.89 6.87 17.22
CA GLN A 23 21.14 6.98 18.48
C GLN A 23 21.56 5.98 19.56
N GLY A 24 22.53 5.09 19.27
CA GLY A 24 23.08 4.13 20.22
C GLY A 24 22.28 2.84 20.38
N PHE A 25 21.35 2.54 19.46
CA PHE A 25 20.67 1.25 19.44
C PHE A 25 21.64 0.12 19.03
N ASP A 26 21.42 -1.08 19.58
CA ASP A 26 22.01 -2.31 19.12
C ASP A 26 21.29 -2.76 17.83
N VAL A 27 21.85 -2.42 16.66
CA VAL A 27 21.19 -2.62 15.37
C VAL A 27 21.76 -3.80 14.60
N CYS A 28 20.88 -4.55 13.94
CA CYS A 28 21.20 -5.60 12.99
C CYS A 28 20.43 -5.37 11.69
N GLY A 29 21.10 -5.42 10.54
CA GLY A 29 20.47 -5.32 9.24
C GLY A 29 19.74 -6.62 8.88
N LEU A 30 18.52 -6.51 8.34
CA LEU A 30 17.69 -7.66 7.98
C LEU A 30 17.15 -7.49 6.57
N THR A 31 17.58 -8.33 5.63
CA THR A 31 17.07 -8.30 4.25
C THR A 31 16.18 -9.49 3.98
N LEU A 32 14.98 -9.22 3.43
CA LEU A 32 14.10 -10.24 2.90
C LEU A 32 14.52 -10.58 1.47
N GLN A 33 14.80 -11.84 1.20
CA GLN A 33 14.87 -12.34 -0.17
C GLN A 33 13.46 -12.70 -0.62
N LEU A 34 12.92 -11.93 -1.58
CA LEU A 34 11.54 -12.04 -2.05
C LEU A 34 11.41 -12.72 -3.40
N ASP A 35 12.48 -12.73 -4.20
CA ASP A 35 12.58 -13.41 -5.49
C ASP A 35 14.01 -13.92 -5.74
N ASP A 36 14.23 -14.61 -6.86
CA ASP A 36 15.52 -15.19 -7.19
C ASP A 36 16.54 -14.14 -7.67
N ASP A 37 16.08 -13.01 -8.20
CA ASP A 37 16.91 -11.91 -8.71
C ASP A 37 17.27 -10.87 -7.64
N TYR A 38 16.91 -11.11 -6.37
CA TYR A 38 17.08 -10.16 -5.25
C TYR A 38 18.53 -9.98 -4.77
N ASN A 39 19.50 -10.40 -5.59
CA ASN A 39 20.93 -10.36 -5.23
C ASN A 39 21.48 -8.94 -5.04
N ASN A 40 21.01 -7.96 -5.82
CA ASN A 40 21.50 -6.58 -5.74
C ASN A 40 21.10 -5.87 -4.43
N PRO A 41 19.83 -5.89 -3.98
CA PRO A 41 19.43 -5.41 -2.67
C PRO A 41 20.22 -6.06 -1.51
N ILE A 42 20.39 -7.38 -1.54
CA ILE A 42 21.16 -8.13 -0.52
C ILE A 42 22.60 -7.64 -0.48
N ARG A 43 23.28 -7.56 -1.63
CA ARG A 43 24.68 -7.12 -1.73
C ARG A 43 24.87 -5.69 -1.22
N LYS A 44 23.98 -4.74 -1.61
CA LYS A 44 24.01 -3.36 -1.17
C LYS A 44 23.82 -3.25 0.34
N SER A 45 22.84 -3.96 0.89
CA SER A 45 22.57 -3.98 2.33
C SER A 45 23.72 -4.56 3.12
N LYS A 46 24.27 -5.70 2.68
CA LYS A 46 25.42 -6.37 3.30
C LYS A 46 26.65 -5.45 3.33
N SER A 47 27.02 -4.87 2.19
CA SER A 47 28.17 -3.94 2.07
C SER A 47 28.01 -2.73 3.00
N LEU A 48 26.81 -2.17 3.14
CA LEU A 48 26.56 -1.08 4.07
C LEU A 48 26.72 -1.50 5.52
N CYS A 49 26.16 -2.64 5.89
CA CYS A 49 26.27 -3.19 7.26
C CYS A 49 27.72 -3.47 7.63
N GLU A 50 28.50 -4.12 6.74
CA GLU A 50 29.94 -4.38 6.93
C GLU A 50 30.72 -3.09 7.18
N ARG A 51 30.47 -2.04 6.40
CA ARG A 51 31.14 -0.74 6.55
C ARG A 51 30.90 -0.09 7.91
N PHE A 52 29.72 -0.32 8.49
CA PHE A 52 29.38 0.19 9.82
C PHE A 52 29.64 -0.81 10.95
N GLY A 53 30.22 -1.98 10.69
CA GLY A 53 30.42 -3.04 11.69
C GLY A 53 29.09 -3.52 12.30
N ILE A 54 28.08 -3.69 11.45
CA ILE A 54 26.74 -4.14 11.83
C ILE A 54 26.52 -5.53 11.25
N GLU A 55 25.97 -6.44 12.07
CA GLU A 55 25.53 -7.77 11.62
C GLU A 55 24.45 -7.65 10.55
N HIS A 56 24.48 -8.51 9.53
CA HIS A 56 23.47 -8.57 8.47
C HIS A 56 22.95 -9.99 8.29
N ILE A 57 21.63 -10.13 8.35
CA ILE A 57 20.92 -11.41 8.18
C ILE A 57 20.05 -11.34 6.91
N VAL A 58 20.02 -12.43 6.16
CA VAL A 58 19.11 -12.61 5.01
C VAL A 58 18.10 -13.68 5.34
N LEU A 59 16.83 -13.36 5.21
CA LEU A 59 15.72 -14.30 5.38
C LEU A 59 15.10 -14.63 4.04
N ASP A 60 15.01 -15.91 3.73
CA ASP A 60 14.35 -16.39 2.51
C ASP A 60 12.85 -16.50 2.70
N TYR A 61 12.12 -15.54 2.12
CA TYR A 61 10.65 -15.53 2.08
C TYR A 61 10.09 -15.62 0.66
N ARG A 62 10.86 -16.12 -0.31
CA ARG A 62 10.45 -16.25 -1.72
C ARG A 62 9.14 -17.01 -1.87
N LYS A 63 9.02 -18.16 -1.23
CA LYS A 63 7.80 -19.01 -1.30
C LYS A 63 6.58 -18.32 -0.69
N ASP A 64 6.76 -17.70 0.47
CA ASP A 64 5.68 -17.00 1.17
C ASP A 64 5.24 -15.77 0.40
N PHE A 65 6.19 -14.96 -0.09
CA PHE A 65 5.90 -13.76 -0.87
C PHE A 65 5.18 -14.12 -2.18
N LYS A 66 5.64 -15.15 -2.88
CA LYS A 66 4.96 -15.62 -4.09
C LYS A 66 3.52 -16.02 -3.78
N ARG A 67 3.29 -16.90 -2.82
CA ARG A 67 1.96 -17.41 -2.48
C ARG A 67 1.02 -16.32 -1.96
N GLU A 68 1.49 -15.49 -1.03
CA GLU A 68 0.62 -14.60 -0.26
C GLU A 68 0.46 -13.20 -0.87
N VAL A 69 1.35 -12.81 -1.78
CA VAL A 69 1.32 -11.49 -2.41
C VAL A 69 1.17 -11.60 -3.92
N VAL A 70 2.07 -12.32 -4.60
CA VAL A 70 2.08 -12.34 -6.07
C VAL A 70 0.93 -13.17 -6.65
N ASP A 71 0.73 -14.39 -6.14
CA ASP A 71 -0.33 -15.28 -6.64
C ASP A 71 -1.72 -14.70 -6.29
N GLU A 72 -1.87 -14.10 -5.11
CA GLU A 72 -3.12 -13.42 -4.72
C GLU A 72 -3.39 -12.19 -5.59
N PHE A 73 -2.37 -11.36 -5.85
CA PHE A 73 -2.47 -10.24 -6.78
C PHE A 73 -2.93 -10.69 -8.17
N ASN A 74 -2.31 -11.75 -8.71
CA ASN A 74 -2.66 -12.28 -10.03
C ASN A 74 -4.10 -12.79 -10.08
N LYS A 75 -4.53 -13.51 -9.03
CA LYS A 75 -5.90 -14.00 -8.89
C LYS A 75 -6.92 -12.86 -8.84
N GLN A 76 -6.66 -11.82 -8.06
CA GLN A 76 -7.55 -10.66 -7.95
C GLN A 76 -7.67 -9.91 -9.28
N ILE A 77 -6.56 -9.72 -10.01
CA ILE A 77 -6.60 -9.12 -11.34
C ILE A 77 -7.46 -9.95 -12.28
N GLN A 78 -7.29 -11.27 -12.32
CA GLN A 78 -8.09 -12.16 -13.17
C GLN A 78 -9.59 -12.07 -12.85
N SER A 79 -9.94 -11.78 -11.59
CA SER A 79 -11.32 -11.52 -11.16
C SER A 79 -11.81 -10.09 -11.43
N GLY A 80 -11.00 -9.26 -12.10
CA GLY A 80 -11.38 -7.89 -12.44
C GLY A 80 -11.18 -6.87 -11.33
N ILE A 81 -10.55 -7.23 -10.24
CA ILE A 81 -10.21 -6.34 -9.13
C ILE A 81 -8.94 -5.56 -9.47
N THR A 82 -8.77 -4.39 -8.89
CA THR A 82 -7.54 -3.60 -9.01
C THR A 82 -6.82 -3.58 -7.66
N PRO A 83 -6.03 -4.63 -7.33
CA PRO A 83 -5.49 -4.82 -6.00
C PRO A 83 -4.36 -3.87 -5.64
N VAL A 84 -4.11 -3.70 -4.33
CA VAL A 84 -2.98 -2.96 -3.76
C VAL A 84 -2.05 -3.93 -3.03
N PRO A 85 -1.11 -4.57 -3.74
CA PRO A 85 -0.26 -5.63 -3.16
C PRO A 85 0.62 -5.14 -2.02
N CYS A 86 0.91 -3.83 -1.94
CA CYS A 86 1.71 -3.25 -0.86
C CYS A 86 1.03 -3.32 0.50
N VAL A 87 -0.31 -3.17 0.58
CA VAL A 87 -1.08 -3.34 1.82
C VAL A 87 -0.97 -4.79 2.29
N VAL A 88 -1.24 -5.75 1.40
CA VAL A 88 -1.13 -7.18 1.69
C VAL A 88 0.30 -7.57 2.11
N CYS A 89 1.32 -7.08 1.40
CA CYS A 89 2.72 -7.33 1.72
C CYS A 89 3.11 -6.78 3.10
N ASN A 90 2.66 -5.56 3.44
CA ASN A 90 2.89 -5.01 4.77
C ASN A 90 2.23 -5.90 5.85
N ARG A 91 0.94 -6.23 5.70
CA ARG A 91 0.22 -7.06 6.66
C ARG A 91 0.85 -8.44 6.86
N LYS A 92 1.14 -9.16 5.76
CA LYS A 92 1.53 -10.58 5.83
C LYS A 92 3.02 -10.80 5.94
N ILE A 93 3.82 -10.02 5.22
CA ILE A 93 5.27 -10.26 5.06
C ILE A 93 6.08 -9.26 5.88
N LYS A 94 6.12 -7.98 5.47
CA LYS A 94 7.05 -7.00 6.04
C LYS A 94 6.78 -6.65 7.50
N LEU A 95 5.50 -6.50 7.88
CA LEU A 95 5.10 -6.18 9.25
C LEU A 95 4.32 -7.32 9.91
N GLY A 96 4.23 -8.48 9.23
CA GLY A 96 3.73 -9.73 9.77
C GLY A 96 4.90 -10.62 10.17
N LYS A 97 5.37 -11.45 9.23
CA LYS A 97 6.43 -12.46 9.47
C LYS A 97 7.74 -11.87 10.03
N LEU A 98 8.13 -10.66 9.61
CA LEU A 98 9.31 -10.01 10.17
C LEU A 98 9.13 -9.60 11.63
N VAL A 99 7.95 -9.11 12.03
CA VAL A 99 7.69 -8.80 13.45
C VAL A 99 7.73 -10.08 14.28
N ASP A 100 7.16 -11.18 13.79
CA ASP A 100 7.22 -12.47 14.48
C ASP A 100 8.67 -12.95 14.64
N PHE A 101 9.51 -12.82 13.61
CA PHE A 101 10.94 -13.10 13.71
C PHE A 101 11.63 -12.21 14.73
N CYS A 102 11.33 -10.91 14.76
CA CYS A 102 11.90 -9.97 15.72
C CYS A 102 11.51 -10.34 17.17
N ARG A 103 10.24 -10.67 17.41
CA ARG A 103 9.73 -11.13 18.72
C ARG A 103 10.45 -12.37 19.22
N GLN A 104 10.67 -13.37 18.35
CA GLN A 104 11.42 -14.59 18.68
C GLN A 104 12.87 -14.29 19.09
N ASN A 105 13.43 -13.16 18.66
CA ASN A 105 14.78 -12.71 18.97
C ASN A 105 14.81 -11.56 20.02
N ASN A 106 13.70 -11.32 20.74
CA ASN A 106 13.57 -10.26 21.74
C ASN A 106 13.99 -8.88 21.22
N ALA A 107 13.62 -8.53 19.99
CA ALA A 107 13.99 -7.32 19.31
C ALA A 107 12.79 -6.59 18.72
N LYS A 108 12.93 -5.30 18.44
CA LYS A 108 11.96 -4.51 17.65
C LYS A 108 12.35 -4.49 16.18
N LEU A 109 11.36 -4.22 15.32
CA LEU A 109 11.54 -4.05 13.88
C LEU A 109 11.51 -2.58 13.51
N ALA A 110 12.55 -2.10 12.85
CA ALA A 110 12.56 -0.78 12.22
C ALA A 110 12.47 -0.90 10.70
N THR A 111 11.73 0.00 10.07
CA THR A 111 11.61 0.06 8.61
C THR A 111 11.65 1.50 8.10
N GLY A 112 11.93 1.65 6.79
CA GLY A 112 11.95 2.94 6.10
C GLY A 112 10.58 3.52 5.75
N HIS A 113 9.50 3.09 6.40
CA HIS A 113 8.19 3.68 6.15
C HIS A 113 8.11 5.14 6.63
N TYR A 114 7.53 5.98 5.80
CA TYR A 114 7.15 7.35 6.16
C TYR A 114 5.81 7.34 6.88
N ALA A 115 5.86 7.08 8.18
CA ALA A 115 4.76 7.09 9.13
C ALA A 115 5.34 7.30 10.53
N ASN A 116 4.52 7.62 11.52
CA ASN A 116 4.93 7.73 12.91
C ASN A 116 4.21 6.70 13.77
N ILE A 117 4.92 6.05 14.69
CA ILE A 117 4.34 5.29 15.79
C ILE A 117 4.42 6.16 17.05
N VAL A 118 3.29 6.39 17.67
CA VAL A 118 3.18 7.20 18.89
C VAL A 118 2.54 6.36 19.99
N GLU A 119 3.17 6.34 21.14
CA GLU A 119 2.61 5.75 22.36
C GLU A 119 1.69 6.79 23.03
N GLU A 120 0.38 6.57 22.98
CA GLU A 120 -0.62 7.41 23.66
C GLU A 120 -0.91 6.83 25.03
N LYS A 121 -0.67 7.63 26.08
CA LYS A 121 -0.93 7.26 27.48
C LYS A 121 -2.15 8.00 27.97
N SER A 122 -3.16 7.25 28.40
CA SER A 122 -4.27 7.78 29.18
C SER A 122 -4.22 7.17 30.59
N ALA A 123 -5.01 7.70 31.54
CA ALA A 123 -4.94 7.33 32.96
C ALA A 123 -4.91 5.81 33.23
N ASN A 124 -5.53 4.99 32.35
CA ASN A 124 -5.64 3.54 32.54
C ASN A 124 -5.28 2.71 31.30
N LYS A 125 -4.80 3.29 30.20
CA LYS A 125 -4.50 2.59 28.95
C LYS A 125 -3.27 3.17 28.28
N CYS A 126 -2.43 2.29 27.76
CA CYS A 126 -1.36 2.61 26.84
C CYS A 126 -1.73 2.03 25.48
N GLU A 127 -1.69 2.85 24.44
CA GLU A 127 -2.01 2.46 23.09
C GLU A 127 -0.94 2.95 22.13
N TYR A 128 -0.50 2.08 21.22
CA TYR A 128 0.36 2.48 20.10
C TYR A 128 -0.50 2.82 18.90
N CYS A 129 -0.30 4.01 18.36
CA CYS A 129 -1.08 4.57 17.25
C CYS A 129 -0.18 4.94 16.08
N ILE A 130 -0.73 4.85 14.87
CA ILE A 130 -0.05 5.30 13.66
C ILE A 130 -0.50 6.71 13.33
N TYR A 131 0.47 7.57 13.04
CA TYR A 131 0.24 8.94 12.59
C TYR A 131 0.90 9.17 11.24
N ARG A 132 0.29 10.05 10.46
CA ARG A 132 0.82 10.48 9.17
C ARG A 132 2.22 11.07 9.30
N ALA A 133 3.03 10.85 8.27
CA ALA A 133 4.38 11.39 8.20
C ALA A 133 4.40 12.93 8.12
N LYS A 134 5.51 13.54 8.54
CA LYS A 134 5.80 14.98 8.33
C LYS A 134 5.82 15.33 6.84
N ASP A 135 6.45 14.49 6.02
CA ASP A 135 6.44 14.63 4.57
C ASP A 135 5.16 14.03 3.99
N ARG A 136 4.18 14.90 3.70
CA ARG A 136 2.86 14.49 3.18
C ARG A 136 2.90 13.88 1.80
N LEU A 137 3.89 14.24 0.99
CA LEU A 137 4.07 13.67 -0.36
C LEU A 137 4.61 12.25 -0.32
N LYS A 138 5.27 11.88 0.79
CA LYS A 138 5.85 10.56 1.02
C LYS A 138 5.10 9.74 2.07
N ASP A 139 4.03 10.29 2.66
CA ASP A 139 3.21 9.60 3.66
C ASP A 139 2.76 8.22 3.16
N GLN A 140 3.03 7.18 3.95
CA GLN A 140 2.74 5.79 3.59
C GLN A 140 1.70 5.15 4.50
N THR A 141 1.03 5.94 5.34
CA THR A 141 0.03 5.42 6.29
C THR A 141 -1.13 4.71 5.62
N HIS A 142 -1.50 5.09 4.39
CA HIS A 142 -2.50 4.39 3.60
C HIS A 142 -2.18 2.89 3.45
N PHE A 143 -0.91 2.54 3.20
CA PHE A 143 -0.47 1.15 3.04
C PHE A 143 -0.34 0.39 4.37
N LEU A 144 -0.58 1.06 5.51
CA LEU A 144 -0.51 0.50 6.86
C LEU A 144 -1.91 0.28 7.49
N CYS A 145 -2.99 0.61 6.78
CA CYS A 145 -4.35 0.55 7.33
C CYS A 145 -4.81 -0.88 7.69
N ASP A 146 -4.19 -1.90 7.13
CA ASP A 146 -4.56 -3.31 7.33
C ASP A 146 -3.54 -4.11 8.16
N ILE A 147 -2.56 -3.46 8.80
CA ILE A 147 -1.60 -4.18 9.66
C ILE A 147 -2.22 -4.58 10.99
N LYS A 148 -1.66 -5.60 11.63
CA LYS A 148 -2.14 -6.06 12.94
C LYS A 148 -1.80 -5.03 14.02
N LYS A 149 -2.82 -4.62 14.78
CA LYS A 149 -2.66 -3.65 15.87
C LYS A 149 -1.65 -4.08 16.92
N GLU A 150 -1.66 -5.36 17.30
CA GLU A 150 -0.76 -5.94 18.29
C GLU A 150 0.73 -5.85 17.92
N PHE A 151 1.06 -5.55 16.66
CA PHE A 151 2.44 -5.40 16.20
C PHE A 151 2.96 -3.98 16.36
N LEU A 152 2.09 -2.98 16.56
CA LEU A 152 2.49 -1.57 16.60
C LEU A 152 3.54 -1.27 17.66
N GLN A 153 3.46 -1.93 18.82
CA GLN A 153 4.44 -1.78 19.91
C GLN A 153 5.86 -2.27 19.56
N ASP A 154 5.97 -3.14 18.54
CA ASP A 154 7.24 -3.72 18.11
C ASP A 154 7.86 -2.99 16.93
N LEU A 155 7.16 -1.97 16.39
CA LEU A 155 7.56 -1.23 15.20
C LEU A 155 8.23 0.10 15.55
N ILE A 156 9.23 0.46 14.74
CA ILE A 156 9.91 1.77 14.76
C ILE A 156 9.98 2.31 13.34
N PHE A 157 9.51 3.53 13.12
CA PHE A 157 9.58 4.22 11.83
C PHE A 157 10.44 5.48 11.96
N PRO A 158 11.77 5.38 11.78
CA PRO A 158 12.68 6.50 12.04
C PRO A 158 12.50 7.69 11.10
N LEU A 159 11.87 7.48 9.93
CA LEU A 159 11.70 8.53 8.91
C LEU A 159 10.40 9.32 9.03
N GLY A 160 9.50 8.96 9.95
CA GLY A 160 8.18 9.59 10.05
C GLY A 160 8.22 11.11 10.25
N ASN A 161 9.21 11.62 10.97
CA ASN A 161 9.37 13.05 11.27
C ASN A 161 10.44 13.75 10.41
N ILE A 162 10.91 13.10 9.32
CA ILE A 162 11.98 13.59 8.46
C ILE A 162 11.44 13.82 7.04
N LEU A 163 11.82 14.94 6.41
CA LEU A 163 11.49 15.19 5.01
C LEU A 163 12.36 14.32 4.09
N LYS A 164 11.84 13.91 2.95
CA LYS A 164 12.61 13.13 1.96
C LYS A 164 13.89 13.84 1.52
N SER A 165 13.87 15.15 1.38
CA SER A 165 15.05 15.98 1.08
C SER A 165 16.12 15.89 2.19
N GLU A 166 15.71 15.81 3.45
CA GLU A 166 16.64 15.61 4.57
C GLU A 166 17.23 14.19 4.57
N VAL A 167 16.44 13.17 4.20
CA VAL A 167 16.92 11.79 4.02
C VAL A 167 18.00 11.74 2.94
N PHE A 168 17.79 12.42 1.81
CA PHE A 168 18.80 12.53 0.76
C PHE A 168 20.10 13.17 1.27
N ARG A 169 19.99 14.30 1.98
CA ARG A 169 21.14 15.00 2.55
C ARG A 169 21.93 14.12 3.53
N ILE A 170 21.23 13.43 4.44
CA ILE A 170 21.86 12.51 5.40
C ILE A 170 22.57 11.36 4.66
N ALA A 171 21.93 10.78 3.66
CA ALA A 171 22.49 9.68 2.90
C ALA A 171 23.74 10.09 2.12
N GLU A 172 23.74 11.27 1.50
CA GLU A 172 24.87 11.82 0.76
C GLU A 172 26.05 12.14 1.68
N GLN A 173 25.82 12.91 2.75
CA GLN A 173 26.84 13.33 3.71
C GLN A 173 27.55 12.14 4.39
N ASN A 174 26.87 10.99 4.50
CA ASN A 174 27.41 9.79 5.14
C ASN A 174 27.71 8.66 4.15
N ASN A 175 27.65 8.96 2.83
CA ASN A 175 27.89 8.01 1.75
C ASN A 175 27.09 6.70 1.91
N LEU A 176 25.83 6.76 2.38
CA LEU A 176 25.03 5.56 2.67
C LEU A 176 24.66 4.80 1.40
N VAL A 177 24.43 5.51 0.31
CA VAL A 177 24.14 4.99 -1.03
C VAL A 177 24.83 5.87 -2.07
N LYS A 178 25.04 5.32 -3.25
CA LYS A 178 25.50 6.13 -4.40
C LYS A 178 24.31 6.88 -4.98
N ILE A 179 24.21 8.18 -4.72
CA ILE A 179 23.08 9.02 -5.17
C ILE A 179 22.95 9.01 -6.69
N SER A 180 24.05 8.95 -7.44
CA SER A 180 24.02 8.85 -8.91
C SER A 180 23.35 7.60 -9.46
N GLU A 181 23.26 6.53 -8.66
CA GLU A 181 22.62 5.27 -9.03
C GLU A 181 21.19 5.17 -8.45
N TYR A 182 20.73 6.21 -7.72
CA TYR A 182 19.41 6.17 -7.09
C TYR A 182 18.30 6.36 -8.12
N LYS A 183 17.40 5.38 -8.16
CA LYS A 183 16.10 5.49 -8.83
C LYS A 183 15.01 5.25 -7.79
N GLU A 184 14.06 6.15 -7.70
CA GLU A 184 12.89 5.93 -6.85
C GLU A 184 11.98 4.87 -7.49
N SER A 185 11.67 3.82 -6.75
CA SER A 185 10.73 2.80 -7.22
C SER A 185 9.33 3.42 -7.30
N GLN A 186 8.77 3.49 -8.49
CA GLN A 186 7.42 4.01 -8.74
C GLN A 186 6.39 2.89 -8.95
N GLU A 187 6.87 1.71 -9.32
CA GLU A 187 6.05 0.53 -9.61
C GLU A 187 6.10 -0.51 -8.47
N VAL A 188 5.24 -1.50 -8.57
CA VAL A 188 5.21 -2.64 -7.65
C VAL A 188 6.50 -3.45 -7.78
N CYS A 189 7.12 -3.80 -6.66
CA CYS A 189 8.47 -4.36 -6.60
C CYS A 189 8.68 -5.65 -7.41
N PHE A 190 7.66 -6.51 -7.54
CA PHE A 190 7.76 -7.78 -8.29
C PHE A 190 7.42 -7.65 -9.78
N PHE A 191 7.18 -6.43 -10.26
CA PHE A 191 7.06 -6.21 -11.71
C PHE A 191 8.42 -6.25 -12.42
N ASN A 192 9.54 -6.23 -11.70
CA ASN A 192 10.89 -6.33 -12.22
C ASN A 192 11.14 -5.34 -13.35
N GLU A 193 10.97 -4.05 -13.05
CA GLU A 193 11.09 -2.90 -13.96
C GLU A 193 10.04 -2.84 -15.09
N LYS A 194 9.11 -3.78 -15.18
CA LYS A 194 7.97 -3.71 -16.11
C LYS A 194 6.93 -2.72 -15.61
N THR A 195 6.27 -2.06 -16.54
CA THR A 195 5.03 -1.34 -16.24
C THR A 195 3.89 -2.32 -15.90
N TYR A 196 2.84 -1.84 -15.24
CA TYR A 196 1.64 -2.64 -14.99
C TYR A 196 1.12 -3.34 -16.26
N THR A 197 1.05 -2.62 -17.39
CA THR A 197 0.57 -3.19 -18.65
C THR A 197 1.47 -4.31 -19.19
N GLU A 198 2.78 -4.13 -19.07
CA GLU A 198 3.75 -5.17 -19.49
C GLU A 198 3.70 -6.40 -18.58
N TYR A 199 3.51 -6.17 -17.27
CA TYR A 199 3.33 -7.27 -16.31
C TYR A 199 2.08 -8.08 -16.64
N ILE A 200 0.92 -7.43 -16.85
CA ILE A 200 -0.34 -8.11 -17.21
C ILE A 200 -0.18 -8.92 -18.51
N LYS A 201 0.48 -8.36 -19.52
CA LYS A 201 0.77 -9.10 -20.77
C LYS A 201 1.64 -10.34 -20.51
N SER A 202 2.57 -10.28 -19.54
CA SER A 202 3.45 -11.41 -19.22
C SER A 202 2.76 -12.55 -18.46
N LEU A 203 1.53 -12.33 -17.95
CA LEU A 203 0.74 -13.38 -17.32
C LEU A 203 0.06 -14.32 -18.31
N ASP A 204 0.15 -14.03 -19.62
CA ASP A 204 -0.44 -14.82 -20.73
C ASP A 204 -1.92 -15.17 -20.48
N ILE A 205 -2.68 -14.22 -19.91
CA ILE A 205 -4.10 -14.39 -19.67
C ILE A 205 -4.83 -14.20 -20.99
N SER A 206 -5.48 -15.27 -21.47
CA SER A 206 -6.33 -15.16 -22.66
C SER A 206 -7.55 -14.29 -22.34
N GLU A 207 -7.68 -13.19 -23.07
CA GLU A 207 -8.83 -12.29 -22.96
C GLU A 207 -9.58 -12.25 -24.28
N ASN A 208 -10.89 -12.38 -24.21
CA ASN A 208 -11.77 -12.23 -25.36
C ASN A 208 -12.10 -10.75 -25.59
N SER A 209 -12.25 -10.38 -26.86
CA SER A 209 -12.85 -9.09 -27.23
C SER A 209 -14.31 -9.07 -26.79
N GLY A 210 -14.79 -7.88 -26.41
CA GLY A 210 -16.16 -7.67 -25.97
C GLY A 210 -16.67 -6.27 -26.28
N ASN A 211 -17.89 -5.98 -25.89
CA ASN A 211 -18.52 -4.72 -26.21
C ASN A 211 -18.06 -3.58 -25.29
N ILE A 212 -17.92 -2.37 -25.87
CA ILE A 212 -17.84 -1.13 -25.12
C ILE A 212 -19.23 -0.48 -25.18
N ILE A 213 -19.82 -0.24 -24.02
CA ILE A 213 -21.20 0.24 -23.90
C ILE A 213 -21.21 1.54 -23.08
N HIS A 214 -22.00 2.51 -23.52
CA HIS A 214 -22.20 3.74 -22.77
C HIS A 214 -23.12 3.49 -21.57
N VAL A 215 -22.68 3.83 -20.36
CA VAL A 215 -23.31 3.43 -19.09
C VAL A 215 -24.73 3.95 -18.91
N ARG A 216 -25.09 5.11 -19.50
CA ARG A 216 -26.42 5.72 -19.35
C ARG A 216 -27.37 5.38 -20.50
N THR A 217 -26.86 5.35 -21.73
CA THR A 217 -27.69 5.17 -22.93
C THR A 217 -27.80 3.73 -23.35
N ASN A 218 -26.98 2.81 -22.79
CA ASN A 218 -26.81 1.44 -23.22
C ASN A 218 -26.40 1.28 -24.69
N GLN A 219 -25.96 2.36 -25.34
CA GLN A 219 -25.49 2.32 -26.72
C GLN A 219 -24.14 1.60 -26.80
N LYS A 220 -24.01 0.68 -27.76
CA LYS A 220 -22.72 0.07 -28.11
C LYS A 220 -21.89 1.11 -28.87
N LEU A 221 -20.70 1.41 -28.36
CA LEU A 221 -19.78 2.41 -28.90
C LEU A 221 -18.56 1.80 -29.60
N GLY A 222 -18.26 0.53 -29.34
CA GLY A 222 -17.09 -0.11 -29.90
C GLY A 222 -16.87 -1.53 -29.38
N ILE A 223 -15.65 -2.01 -29.59
CA ILE A 223 -15.19 -3.33 -29.15
C ILE A 223 -13.86 -3.15 -28.41
N HIS A 224 -13.72 -3.73 -27.22
CA HIS A 224 -12.46 -3.78 -26.50
C HIS A 224 -11.70 -5.08 -26.81
N ASN A 225 -10.39 -5.06 -26.60
CA ASN A 225 -9.50 -6.21 -26.84
C ASN A 225 -8.99 -6.78 -25.48
N GLY A 226 -9.92 -7.05 -24.56
CA GLY A 226 -9.63 -7.58 -23.23
C GLY A 226 -9.84 -6.53 -22.13
N LEU A 227 -10.59 -6.89 -21.06
CA LEU A 227 -10.97 -6.00 -19.95
C LEU A 227 -9.80 -5.64 -19.03
N LEU A 228 -8.79 -6.49 -18.92
CA LEU A 228 -7.62 -6.27 -18.04
C LEU A 228 -6.74 -5.09 -18.50
N LYS A 229 -6.85 -4.70 -19.76
CA LYS A 229 -6.13 -3.55 -20.32
C LYS A 229 -6.69 -2.20 -19.90
N TYR A 230 -7.84 -2.21 -19.25
CA TYR A 230 -8.55 -0.98 -18.86
C TYR A 230 -8.62 -0.85 -17.34
N THR A 231 -8.56 0.40 -16.87
CA THR A 231 -8.66 0.73 -15.45
C THR A 231 -9.80 1.75 -15.24
N ILE A 232 -10.56 1.64 -14.16
CA ILE A 232 -11.62 2.61 -13.82
C ILE A 232 -11.02 4.03 -13.75
N GLY A 233 -11.68 4.98 -14.41
CA GLY A 233 -11.21 6.37 -14.56
C GLY A 233 -10.26 6.61 -15.73
N GLN A 234 -9.86 5.56 -16.48
CA GLN A 234 -9.01 5.71 -17.67
C GLN A 234 -9.76 6.46 -18.77
N ARG A 235 -9.09 7.47 -19.37
CA ARG A 235 -9.60 8.26 -20.50
C ARG A 235 -8.96 7.86 -21.83
N GLN A 236 -7.64 7.63 -21.82
CA GLN A 236 -6.88 7.37 -23.03
C GLN A 236 -6.98 5.91 -23.49
N GLY A 237 -6.83 5.66 -24.79
CA GLY A 237 -6.76 4.32 -25.35
C GLY A 237 -8.11 3.62 -25.52
N LEU A 238 -9.25 4.34 -25.43
CA LEU A 238 -10.58 3.77 -25.66
C LEU A 238 -10.91 3.62 -27.15
N GLY A 239 -10.31 4.45 -28.02
CA GLY A 239 -10.53 4.37 -29.47
C GLY A 239 -11.96 4.75 -29.88
N ILE A 240 -12.69 5.53 -29.09
CA ILE A 240 -14.09 5.91 -29.31
C ILE A 240 -14.17 7.40 -29.64
N ALA A 241 -14.89 7.73 -30.72
CA ALA A 241 -15.30 9.09 -31.02
C ALA A 241 -16.64 9.40 -30.34
N TRP A 242 -16.68 10.42 -29.50
CA TRP A 242 -17.87 10.89 -28.77
C TRP A 242 -17.83 12.40 -28.63
N THR A 243 -18.95 13.03 -28.30
CA THR A 243 -19.06 14.48 -28.18
C THR A 243 -18.26 15.04 -27.00
N GLU A 244 -18.16 14.29 -25.92
CA GLU A 244 -17.39 14.64 -24.70
C GLU A 244 -16.35 13.56 -24.37
N PRO A 245 -15.34 13.87 -23.56
CA PRO A 245 -14.39 12.84 -23.13
C PRO A 245 -15.08 11.70 -22.37
N LEU A 246 -14.84 10.46 -22.80
CA LEU A 246 -15.31 9.26 -22.13
C LEU A 246 -14.24 8.68 -21.23
N TYR A 247 -14.72 8.06 -20.15
CA TYR A 247 -13.90 7.39 -19.13
C TYR A 247 -14.43 5.98 -18.87
N VAL A 248 -13.57 5.07 -18.51
CA VAL A 248 -13.96 3.74 -18.01
C VAL A 248 -14.68 3.92 -16.67
N VAL A 249 -15.94 3.50 -16.63
CA VAL A 249 -16.79 3.58 -15.42
C VAL A 249 -16.84 2.23 -14.70
N LYS A 250 -17.00 1.13 -15.47
CA LYS A 250 -17.12 -0.22 -14.91
C LYS A 250 -16.52 -1.25 -15.87
N ARG A 251 -15.92 -2.28 -15.34
CA ARG A 251 -15.54 -3.50 -16.06
C ARG A 251 -16.45 -4.63 -15.60
N ASP A 252 -17.20 -5.22 -16.50
CA ASP A 252 -18.10 -6.34 -16.23
C ASP A 252 -17.49 -7.61 -16.81
N PHE A 253 -16.81 -8.35 -15.95
CA PHE A 253 -16.09 -9.57 -16.35
C PHE A 253 -17.03 -10.74 -16.63
N GLU A 254 -18.20 -10.78 -15.99
CA GLU A 254 -19.21 -11.83 -16.18
C GLU A 254 -19.80 -11.74 -17.59
N ASN A 255 -20.15 -10.53 -18.03
CA ASN A 255 -20.76 -10.29 -19.34
C ASN A 255 -19.76 -9.87 -20.41
N ASN A 256 -18.47 -9.77 -20.07
CA ASN A 256 -17.40 -9.30 -20.95
C ASN A 256 -17.70 -7.93 -21.59
N VAL A 257 -18.10 -6.93 -20.75
CA VAL A 257 -18.49 -5.59 -21.18
C VAL A 257 -17.65 -4.53 -20.47
N LEU A 258 -17.16 -3.57 -21.26
CA LEU A 258 -16.55 -2.35 -20.77
C LEU A 258 -17.58 -1.22 -20.79
N TYR A 259 -17.96 -0.73 -19.63
CA TYR A 259 -18.84 0.44 -19.54
C TYR A 259 -18.01 1.73 -19.49
N VAL A 260 -18.39 2.66 -20.35
CA VAL A 260 -17.78 3.99 -20.43
C VAL A 260 -18.85 5.07 -20.26
N GLY A 261 -18.46 6.25 -19.83
CA GLY A 261 -19.34 7.40 -19.67
C GLY A 261 -18.56 8.68 -19.46
N GLU A 262 -19.28 9.81 -19.45
CA GLU A 262 -18.73 11.13 -19.16
C GLU A 262 -18.17 11.18 -17.74
N GLU A 263 -17.38 12.20 -17.44
CA GLU A 263 -16.67 12.34 -16.16
C GLU A 263 -17.60 12.29 -14.93
N ASN A 264 -18.81 12.84 -15.06
CA ASN A 264 -19.81 12.83 -13.98
C ASN A 264 -20.28 11.42 -13.59
N CYS A 265 -20.09 10.41 -14.46
CA CYS A 265 -20.39 9.01 -14.18
C CYS A 265 -19.35 8.34 -13.25
N LEU A 266 -18.21 8.99 -12.99
CA LEU A 266 -17.16 8.47 -12.11
C LEU A 266 -17.38 8.80 -10.64
N TYR A 267 -18.32 9.69 -10.30
CA TYR A 267 -18.45 10.20 -8.94
C TYR A 267 -19.49 9.43 -8.13
N ASN A 268 -19.06 8.92 -6.97
CA ASN A 268 -19.88 8.18 -6.02
C ASN A 268 -19.88 8.89 -4.65
N ASP A 269 -21.01 8.90 -3.96
CA ASP A 269 -21.17 9.43 -2.60
C ASP A 269 -21.24 8.32 -1.54
N GLU A 270 -21.24 7.06 -1.95
CA GLU A 270 -21.15 5.91 -1.06
C GLU A 270 -20.37 4.77 -1.70
N LEU A 271 -19.82 3.89 -0.86
CA LEU A 271 -19.13 2.67 -1.25
C LEU A 271 -19.29 1.60 -0.16
N GLU A 272 -19.03 0.37 -0.54
CA GLU A 272 -18.98 -0.76 0.38
C GLU A 272 -17.54 -1.26 0.53
N ILE A 273 -17.23 -1.74 1.74
CA ILE A 273 -15.93 -2.29 2.07
C ILE A 273 -16.08 -3.60 2.84
N LYS A 274 -15.08 -4.45 2.74
CA LYS A 274 -14.96 -5.71 3.47
C LYS A 274 -13.63 -5.79 4.23
N ASP A 275 -13.48 -6.84 5.05
CA ASP A 275 -12.25 -7.16 5.77
C ASP A 275 -11.73 -5.97 6.59
N ILE A 276 -12.63 -5.42 7.42
CA ILE A 276 -12.38 -4.20 8.17
C ILE A 276 -11.37 -4.48 9.28
N ASN A 277 -10.28 -3.74 9.27
CA ASN A 277 -9.28 -3.70 10.33
C ASN A 277 -9.39 -2.40 11.12
N ILE A 278 -9.51 -2.49 12.45
CA ILE A 278 -9.58 -1.34 13.35
C ILE A 278 -8.28 -1.25 14.15
N LEU A 279 -7.59 -0.11 14.05
CA LEU A 279 -6.37 0.17 14.79
C LEU A 279 -6.62 1.00 16.06
N ALA A 280 -7.71 1.75 16.12
CA ALA A 280 -8.06 2.64 17.22
C ALA A 280 -9.02 1.97 18.21
N ASN A 281 -8.64 1.88 19.49
CA ASN A 281 -9.45 1.22 20.53
C ASN A 281 -10.85 1.82 20.68
N GLU A 282 -10.98 3.12 20.52
CA GLU A 282 -12.23 3.84 20.64
C GLU A 282 -13.30 3.48 19.60
N LEU A 283 -12.91 2.72 18.56
CA LEU A 283 -13.83 2.30 17.50
C LEU A 283 -14.21 0.81 17.54
N TYR A 284 -13.61 0.02 18.44
CA TYR A 284 -13.84 -1.44 18.46
C TYR A 284 -15.32 -1.82 18.56
N ASP A 285 -16.02 -1.17 19.50
CA ASP A 285 -17.43 -1.50 19.82
C ASP A 285 -18.42 -0.58 19.08
N LYS A 286 -17.94 0.26 18.14
CA LYS A 286 -18.81 1.16 17.39
C LYS A 286 -19.25 0.54 16.06
N ASN A 287 -20.57 0.46 15.86
CA ASN A 287 -21.17 0.10 14.59
C ASN A 287 -21.30 1.30 13.64
N GLU A 288 -21.30 2.51 14.19
CA GLU A 288 -21.33 3.75 13.42
C GLU A 288 -20.28 4.73 13.95
N PHE A 289 -19.53 5.37 13.07
CA PHE A 289 -18.59 6.41 13.46
C PHE A 289 -18.29 7.40 12.33
N ASN A 290 -18.02 8.65 12.70
CA ASN A 290 -17.52 9.67 11.80
C ASN A 290 -16.00 9.56 11.71
N CYS A 291 -15.48 9.67 10.50
CA CYS A 291 -14.04 9.72 10.23
C CYS A 291 -13.76 10.47 8.93
N GLN A 292 -12.50 10.55 8.58
CA GLN A 292 -12.04 10.94 7.27
C GLN A 292 -11.56 9.69 6.54
N VAL A 293 -11.77 9.61 5.22
CA VAL A 293 -11.36 8.45 4.42
C VAL A 293 -10.44 8.85 3.28
N CYS A 294 -9.45 7.99 3.01
CA CYS A 294 -8.61 8.03 1.83
C CYS A 294 -8.85 6.76 1.02
N LEU A 295 -9.38 6.88 -0.20
CA LEU A 295 -9.82 5.74 -1.01
C LEU A 295 -8.74 5.19 -1.94
N ARG A 296 -7.65 5.91 -2.07
CA ARG A 296 -6.47 5.54 -2.84
C ARG A 296 -5.29 6.37 -2.37
N ASP A 297 -4.08 5.81 -2.43
CA ASP A 297 -2.86 6.56 -2.07
C ASP A 297 -2.78 7.90 -2.82
N LYS A 298 -2.41 8.96 -2.10
CA LYS A 298 -2.28 10.34 -2.59
C LYS A 298 -3.58 11.00 -3.12
N THR A 299 -4.75 10.40 -2.88
CA THR A 299 -6.01 11.09 -3.15
C THR A 299 -6.42 11.99 -1.98
N PRO A 300 -7.29 13.00 -2.24
CA PRO A 300 -7.82 13.83 -1.17
C PRO A 300 -8.51 13.01 -0.08
N ILE A 301 -8.35 13.44 1.15
CA ILE A 301 -9.07 12.90 2.31
C ILE A 301 -10.46 13.51 2.34
N ILE A 302 -11.49 12.67 2.52
CA ILE A 302 -12.91 13.04 2.47
C ILE A 302 -13.56 12.70 3.80
N ASP A 303 -14.34 13.61 4.37
CA ASP A 303 -15.17 13.31 5.55
C ASP A 303 -16.24 12.28 5.21
N ALA A 304 -16.45 11.30 6.11
CA ALA A 304 -17.36 10.19 5.89
C ALA A 304 -18.00 9.70 7.19
N ILE A 305 -19.09 8.93 7.02
CA ILE A 305 -19.70 8.13 8.09
C ILE A 305 -19.56 6.67 7.68
N VAL A 306 -19.05 5.85 8.58
CA VAL A 306 -18.89 4.40 8.39
C VAL A 306 -19.96 3.68 9.19
N TYR A 307 -20.74 2.82 8.51
CA TYR A 307 -21.76 1.96 9.08
C TYR A 307 -21.30 0.49 8.99
N ARG A 308 -20.84 -0.07 10.08
CA ARG A 308 -20.28 -1.43 10.15
C ARG A 308 -21.37 -2.49 10.30
N ASN A 309 -21.20 -3.59 9.59
CA ASN A 309 -21.84 -4.87 9.85
C ASN A 309 -20.79 -5.82 10.43
N CYS A 310 -20.74 -5.93 11.76
CA CYS A 310 -19.71 -6.71 12.44
C CYS A 310 -19.83 -8.21 12.15
N ASP A 311 -21.03 -8.74 11.97
CA ASP A 311 -21.26 -10.17 11.69
C ASP A 311 -20.66 -10.60 10.34
N LYS A 312 -20.70 -9.71 9.35
CA LYS A 312 -20.18 -9.97 7.99
C LYS A 312 -18.78 -9.38 7.76
N ASN A 313 -18.23 -8.68 8.74
CA ASN A 313 -17.00 -7.89 8.60
C ASN A 313 -17.00 -6.97 7.36
N THR A 314 -18.13 -6.30 7.13
CA THR A 314 -18.33 -5.34 6.04
C THR A 314 -18.78 -3.99 6.59
N ALA A 315 -18.67 -2.93 5.78
CA ALA A 315 -19.30 -1.66 6.09
C ALA A 315 -19.74 -0.92 4.84
N LYS A 316 -20.76 -0.08 5.01
CA LYS A 316 -21.15 0.96 4.09
C LYS A 316 -20.49 2.27 4.52
N VAL A 317 -19.84 2.95 3.60
CA VAL A 317 -19.17 4.23 3.83
C VAL A 317 -19.90 5.30 3.04
N LYS A 318 -20.49 6.28 3.74
CA LYS A 318 -21.18 7.42 3.16
C LYS A 318 -20.25 8.64 3.17
N LEU A 319 -19.94 9.16 2.00
CA LEU A 319 -19.03 10.29 1.82
C LEU A 319 -19.80 11.62 1.92
N LYS A 320 -19.20 12.63 2.58
CA LYS A 320 -19.78 13.98 2.58
C LYS A 320 -19.60 14.71 1.26
N THR A 321 -18.56 14.39 0.50
CA THR A 321 -18.33 14.87 -0.86
C THR A 321 -18.07 13.68 -1.77
N LYS A 322 -18.59 13.73 -3.00
CA LYS A 322 -18.44 12.63 -3.95
C LYS A 322 -16.97 12.35 -4.27
N ALA A 323 -16.59 11.10 -4.26
CA ALA A 323 -15.28 10.63 -4.68
C ALA A 323 -15.26 10.19 -6.14
N ARG A 324 -14.19 10.52 -6.86
CA ARG A 324 -13.98 10.15 -8.25
C ARG A 324 -13.37 8.75 -8.34
N ALA A 325 -13.91 7.92 -9.24
CA ALA A 325 -13.34 6.63 -9.64
C ALA A 325 -13.08 5.68 -8.46
N VAL A 326 -14.08 5.49 -7.60
CA VAL A 326 -14.04 4.46 -6.54
C VAL A 326 -13.81 3.09 -7.21
N THR A 327 -12.77 2.38 -6.77
CA THR A 327 -12.27 1.22 -7.50
C THR A 327 -12.19 -0.01 -6.58
N PRO A 328 -12.89 -1.11 -6.89
CA PRO A 328 -12.79 -2.38 -6.16
C PRO A 328 -11.35 -2.90 -6.08
N GLY A 329 -10.97 -3.39 -4.89
CA GLY A 329 -9.62 -3.87 -4.57
C GLY A 329 -8.66 -2.79 -4.06
N GLN A 330 -9.05 -1.50 -4.12
CA GLN A 330 -8.35 -0.45 -3.39
C GLN A 330 -8.74 -0.49 -1.92
N PHE A 331 -7.99 0.17 -1.06
CA PHE A 331 -8.30 0.26 0.38
C PHE A 331 -8.90 1.61 0.72
N CYS A 332 -9.94 1.57 1.55
CA CYS A 332 -10.52 2.74 2.22
C CYS A 332 -9.83 2.86 3.59
N ALA A 333 -8.81 3.71 3.69
CA ALA A 333 -8.13 3.96 4.95
C ALA A 333 -8.87 5.03 5.76
N PHE A 334 -9.06 4.80 7.08
CA PHE A 334 -9.78 5.68 8.00
C PHE A 334 -8.82 6.55 8.77
N TYR A 335 -9.17 7.83 8.92
CA TYR A 335 -8.36 8.80 9.65
C TYR A 335 -9.20 9.64 10.62
N ASN A 336 -8.54 10.13 11.68
CA ASN A 336 -8.99 11.25 12.47
C ASN A 336 -7.84 12.28 12.49
N GLY A 337 -7.94 13.31 11.66
CA GLY A 337 -6.84 14.24 11.41
C GLY A 337 -5.60 13.50 10.89
N ASN A 338 -4.57 13.41 11.72
CA ASN A 338 -3.32 12.74 11.37
C ASN A 338 -3.25 11.28 11.85
N LYS A 339 -4.16 10.85 12.70
CA LYS A 339 -4.19 9.50 13.27
C LYS A 339 -4.85 8.53 12.28
N LEU A 340 -4.17 7.44 11.95
CA LEU A 340 -4.74 6.32 11.19
C LEU A 340 -5.59 5.47 12.14
N LEU A 341 -6.84 5.25 11.79
CA LEU A 341 -7.81 4.50 12.60
C LEU A 341 -7.99 3.05 12.14
N GLY A 342 -7.55 2.73 10.93
CA GLY A 342 -7.72 1.44 10.28
C GLY A 342 -8.13 1.56 8.82
N GLY A 343 -8.83 0.55 8.29
CA GLY A 343 -9.35 0.55 6.93
C GLY A 343 -10.03 -0.74 6.54
N GLY A 344 -10.40 -0.86 5.27
CA GLY A 344 -10.99 -2.06 4.67
C GLY A 344 -10.86 -2.04 3.14
N GLU A 345 -10.98 -3.21 2.51
CA GLU A 345 -10.92 -3.35 1.05
C GLU A 345 -12.23 -2.92 0.40
N ILE A 346 -12.19 -2.10 -0.63
CA ILE A 346 -13.34 -1.64 -1.42
C ILE A 346 -13.86 -2.79 -2.29
N ILE A 347 -15.18 -3.05 -2.28
CA ILE A 347 -15.87 -4.07 -3.07
C ILE A 347 -16.79 -3.47 -4.12
#